data_8c62e0649055cd2531c3fc4a877334d0
#
_entry.id   8c62e0649055cd2531c3fc4a877334d0
#
_cell.length_a   1.000
_cell.length_b   1.000
_cell.length_c   1.000
_cell.angle_alpha   90.00
_cell.angle_beta   90.00
_cell.angle_gamma   90.00
#
_symmetry.space_group_name_H-M   'P 1'
#
loop_
_entity.id
_entity.type
_entity.pdbx_description
1 polymer ?
#
loop_
_entity_poly.entity_id
_entity_poly.type
_entity_poly.pdbx_seq_one_letter_code
_entity_poly.pdbx_strand_id
1 'polypeptide(L)'
;NCPDVKISWTQCCRPVFLTGLAGAASQSAYLEAELNTEVPNTVNSAVRFTGPSTVFVCSGSTAVIPQHGVESDGDSVRYELVPGRQDYVNGRYRVLTYGGTRTFLQPLTTMPNTQMLFDQRTGEITLPAFGSMASVVVIRASDYRWIPSRNRWVKMGSSPHELAPPSIKPLGLRWVC
;
A
#
# COMPACT_ATOMS: atom_id res chain seq x y z
N ASN A 1 -2.81 -26.49 14.26
CA ASN A 1 -2.71 -25.96 12.89
C ASN A 1 -3.10 -24.49 12.93
N CYS A 2 -2.21 -23.62 12.49
CA CYS A 2 -2.52 -22.20 12.33
C CYS A 2 -3.14 -22.03 10.93
N PRO A 3 -4.38 -21.52 10.79
CA PRO A 3 -5.03 -21.36 9.49
C PRO A 3 -4.34 -20.29 8.62
N ASP A 4 -3.71 -19.31 9.25
CA ASP A 4 -3.02 -18.21 8.58
C ASP A 4 -1.66 -17.98 9.22
N VAL A 5 -0.64 -17.81 8.38
CA VAL A 5 0.68 -17.36 8.80
C VAL A 5 0.82 -15.89 8.42
N LYS A 6 1.28 -15.08 9.36
CA LYS A 6 1.54 -13.65 9.17
C LYS A 6 3.02 -13.35 9.35
N ILE A 7 3.57 -12.64 8.39
CA ILE A 7 4.95 -12.15 8.44
C ILE A 7 4.88 -10.64 8.48
N SER A 8 5.42 -10.01 9.51
CA SER A 8 5.38 -8.57 9.66
C SER A 8 6.76 -7.96 9.82
N TRP A 9 6.85 -6.71 9.40
CA TRP A 9 8.04 -5.89 9.53
C TRP A 9 7.64 -4.50 10.07
N THR A 10 8.44 -4.00 11.02
CA THR A 10 8.19 -2.71 11.65
C THR A 10 9.46 -1.88 11.65
N GLN A 11 9.35 -0.63 11.30
CA GLN A 11 10.43 0.35 11.41
C GLN A 11 9.93 1.65 12.02
N CYS A 12 10.59 2.13 13.07
CA CYS A 12 10.47 3.52 13.50
C CYS A 12 11.33 4.38 12.57
N CYS A 13 11.10 5.53 12.33
CA CYS A 13 10.06 6.48 12.45
C CYS A 13 9.95 7.09 11.06
N ARG A 14 8.80 7.59 10.66
CA ARG A 14 8.63 8.10 9.29
C ARG A 14 9.34 9.44 9.12
N PRO A 15 9.81 9.76 7.92
CA PRO A 15 10.45 11.04 7.62
C PRO A 15 9.52 12.23 7.91
N VAL A 16 10.07 13.28 8.51
CA VAL A 16 9.33 14.51 8.85
C VAL A 16 8.71 15.22 7.65
N PHE A 17 9.28 15.02 6.45
CA PHE A 17 8.79 15.65 5.22
C PHE A 17 7.51 14.99 4.66
N LEU A 18 7.00 13.92 5.28
CA LEU A 18 5.68 13.35 4.94
C LEU A 18 4.57 14.26 5.46
N THR A 19 4.42 15.40 4.83
CA THR A 19 3.49 16.47 5.24
C THR A 19 2.02 16.08 5.13
N GLY A 20 1.72 15.00 4.44
CA GLY A 20 0.38 14.40 4.38
C GLY A 20 -0.03 13.66 5.65
N LEU A 21 0.91 13.38 6.56
CA LEU A 21 0.65 12.74 7.85
C LEU A 21 0.68 13.75 8.99
N ALA A 22 -0.16 13.55 10.00
CA ALA A 22 -0.13 14.36 11.22
C ALA A 22 0.98 13.85 12.15
N GLY A 23 2.09 14.59 12.25
CA GLY A 23 3.22 14.20 13.10
C GLY A 23 3.95 12.95 12.58
N ALA A 24 4.34 12.92 11.33
CA ALA A 24 4.99 11.79 10.67
C ALA A 24 6.15 11.18 11.48
N ALA A 25 7.01 12.02 12.09
CA ALA A 25 8.16 11.57 12.87
C ALA A 25 7.81 10.71 14.09
N SER A 26 6.57 10.76 14.57
CA SER A 26 6.09 9.93 15.69
C SER A 26 5.34 8.68 15.20
N GLN A 27 5.23 8.47 13.91
CA GLN A 27 4.52 7.34 13.31
C GLN A 27 5.50 6.33 12.71
N SER A 28 5.37 5.06 13.08
CA SER A 28 6.16 3.97 12.53
C SER A 28 5.59 3.47 11.21
N ALA A 29 6.37 2.67 10.48
CA ALA A 29 5.93 1.88 9.35
C ALA A 29 5.74 0.43 9.80
N TYR A 30 4.57 -0.16 9.50
CA TYR A 30 4.27 -1.55 9.76
C TYR A 30 3.67 -2.18 8.50
N LEU A 31 4.31 -3.22 8.00
CA LEU A 31 3.85 -4.01 6.87
C LEU A 31 3.63 -5.46 7.32
N GLU A 32 2.58 -6.08 6.82
CA GLU A 32 2.22 -7.45 7.17
C GLU A 32 1.71 -8.20 5.94
N ALA A 33 2.39 -9.27 5.57
CA ALA A 33 1.92 -10.24 4.58
C ALA A 33 1.21 -11.40 5.28
N GLU A 34 0.21 -11.95 4.61
CA GLU A 34 -0.56 -13.11 5.09
C GLU A 34 -0.43 -14.26 4.10
N LEU A 35 -0.35 -15.48 4.61
CA LEU A 35 -0.37 -16.71 3.85
C LEU A 35 -1.41 -17.64 4.46
N ASN A 36 -2.36 -18.10 3.65
CA ASN A 36 -3.35 -19.10 4.05
C ASN A 36 -2.74 -20.51 3.98
N THR A 37 -2.80 -21.24 5.08
CA THR A 37 -2.30 -22.61 5.19
C THR A 37 -3.40 -23.65 5.36
N GLU A 38 -4.68 -23.24 5.27
CA GLU A 38 -5.82 -24.16 5.41
C GLU A 38 -6.05 -25.06 4.19
N VAL A 39 -5.53 -24.67 3.02
CA VAL A 39 -5.70 -25.47 1.80
C VAL A 39 -4.54 -26.46 1.72
N PRO A 40 -4.77 -27.76 2.00
CA PRO A 40 -3.69 -28.74 2.06
C PRO A 40 -3.09 -28.97 0.67
N ASN A 41 -1.80 -29.31 0.65
CA ASN A 41 -1.03 -29.64 -0.55
C ASN A 41 -1.03 -28.53 -1.63
N THR A 42 -1.16 -27.28 -1.22
CA THR A 42 -1.03 -26.13 -2.11
C THR A 42 0.22 -25.34 -1.78
N VAL A 43 0.92 -24.92 -2.83
CA VAL A 43 1.97 -23.93 -2.75
C VAL A 43 1.39 -22.59 -3.17
N ASN A 44 1.72 -21.53 -2.48
CA ASN A 44 1.33 -20.18 -2.84
C ASN A 44 2.51 -19.23 -2.77
N SER A 45 2.70 -18.47 -3.82
CA SER A 45 3.67 -17.39 -3.91
C SER A 45 2.92 -16.07 -3.78
N ALA A 46 3.26 -15.29 -2.79
CA ALA A 46 2.62 -13.99 -2.58
C ALA A 46 2.83 -13.06 -3.78
N VAL A 47 1.84 -12.23 -4.09
CA VAL A 47 1.96 -11.21 -5.14
C VAL A 47 3.17 -10.32 -4.88
N ARG A 48 4.06 -10.24 -5.85
CA ARG A 48 5.28 -9.44 -5.78
C ARG A 48 5.09 -8.15 -6.57
N PHE A 49 5.20 -7.02 -5.90
CA PHE A 49 5.24 -5.72 -6.56
C PHE A 49 6.64 -5.46 -7.14
N THR A 50 6.70 -5.08 -8.41
CA THR A 50 7.94 -4.78 -9.13
C THR A 50 8.08 -3.30 -9.48
N GLY A 51 7.03 -2.52 -9.25
CA GLY A 51 7.04 -1.08 -9.39
C GLY A 51 7.83 -0.37 -8.28
N PRO A 52 8.18 0.90 -8.49
CA PRO A 52 8.88 1.68 -7.48
C PRO A 52 7.98 1.95 -6.27
N SER A 53 8.55 1.87 -5.06
CA SER A 53 7.88 2.28 -3.83
C SER A 53 7.82 3.81 -3.64
N THR A 54 8.47 4.56 -4.52
CA THR A 54 8.50 6.03 -4.49
C THR A 54 8.14 6.58 -5.85
N VAL A 55 7.17 7.47 -5.87
CA VAL A 55 6.71 8.14 -7.09
C VAL A 55 6.71 9.64 -6.89
N PHE A 56 7.23 10.37 -7.88
CA PHE A 56 7.22 11.82 -7.94
C PHE A 56 6.28 12.27 -9.05
N VAL A 57 5.40 13.19 -8.71
CA VAL A 57 4.43 13.75 -9.66
C VAL A 57 4.51 15.26 -9.62
N CYS A 58 4.54 15.88 -10.78
CA CYS A 58 4.56 17.33 -10.88
C CYS A 58 3.19 17.92 -10.53
N SER A 59 3.19 18.98 -9.73
CA SER A 59 1.96 19.73 -9.43
C SER A 59 1.31 20.27 -10.70
N GLY A 60 -0.02 20.18 -10.79
CA GLY A 60 -0.80 20.59 -11.96
C GLY A 60 -0.81 19.55 -13.09
N SER A 61 -0.26 18.35 -12.87
CA SER A 61 -0.33 17.26 -13.84
C SER A 61 -1.18 16.08 -13.30
N THR A 62 -1.69 15.28 -14.23
CA THR A 62 -2.31 13.98 -13.89
C THR A 62 -1.32 12.87 -14.20
N ALA A 63 -0.98 12.09 -13.18
CA ALA A 63 -0.13 10.92 -13.31
C ALA A 63 -0.94 9.63 -13.22
N VAL A 64 -0.55 8.65 -14.03
CA VAL A 64 -1.03 7.27 -13.94
C VAL A 64 0.11 6.43 -13.37
N ILE A 65 -0.13 5.78 -12.24
CA ILE A 65 0.87 5.07 -11.44
C ILE A 65 0.50 3.59 -11.39
N PRO A 66 1.06 2.77 -12.28
CA PRO A 66 0.82 1.34 -12.29
C PRO A 66 1.57 0.65 -11.13
N GLN A 67 1.01 -0.42 -10.57
CA GLN A 67 1.59 -1.11 -9.42
C GLN A 67 2.49 -2.28 -9.81
N HIS A 68 2.37 -2.79 -11.03
CA HIS A 68 3.17 -3.91 -11.55
C HIS A 68 3.24 -5.12 -10.59
N GLY A 69 2.10 -5.51 -10.04
CA GLY A 69 2.02 -6.73 -9.25
C GLY A 69 2.15 -7.96 -10.14
N VAL A 70 3.06 -8.86 -9.78
CA VAL A 70 3.29 -10.14 -10.47
C VAL A 70 2.80 -11.27 -9.57
N GLU A 71 1.88 -12.05 -10.09
CA GLU A 71 1.39 -13.29 -9.52
C GLU A 71 1.91 -14.46 -10.39
N SER A 72 2.50 -15.48 -9.76
CA SER A 72 3.21 -16.56 -10.47
C SER A 72 2.49 -17.91 -10.48
N ASP A 73 1.45 -18.07 -9.66
CA ASP A 73 0.78 -19.36 -9.46
C ASP A 73 -0.51 -19.49 -10.30
N GLY A 74 -0.87 -18.46 -11.07
CA GLY A 74 -2.10 -18.40 -11.89
C GLY A 74 -3.34 -18.03 -11.08
N ASP A 75 -3.16 -17.43 -9.90
CA ASP A 75 -4.26 -16.98 -9.06
C ASP A 75 -4.85 -15.64 -9.53
N SER A 76 -6.10 -15.40 -9.20
CA SER A 76 -6.73 -14.10 -9.43
C SER A 76 -6.29 -13.10 -8.40
N VAL A 77 -5.80 -11.94 -8.84
CA VAL A 77 -5.38 -10.85 -7.95
C VAL A 77 -6.44 -9.76 -7.84
N ARG A 78 -6.64 -9.26 -6.64
CA ARG A 78 -7.46 -8.09 -6.36
C ARG A 78 -6.67 -7.09 -5.52
N TYR A 79 -6.75 -5.82 -5.89
CA TYR A 79 -6.08 -4.74 -5.19
C TYR A 79 -7.07 -3.90 -4.39
N GLU A 80 -6.62 -3.35 -3.28
CA GLU A 80 -7.40 -2.43 -2.45
C GLU A 80 -6.50 -1.39 -1.79
N LEU A 81 -7.00 -0.17 -1.63
CA LEU A 81 -6.39 0.82 -0.76
C LEU A 81 -6.71 0.45 0.68
N VAL A 82 -5.69 0.40 1.52
CA VAL A 82 -5.84 0.07 2.94
C VAL A 82 -5.23 1.16 3.82
N PRO A 83 -5.75 1.36 5.03
CA PRO A 83 -5.10 2.24 5.99
C PRO A 83 -3.67 1.79 6.25
N GLY A 84 -2.70 2.68 6.09
CA GLY A 84 -1.34 2.41 6.51
C GLY A 84 -1.30 2.14 8.02
N ARG A 85 -0.40 1.26 8.45
CA ARG A 85 -0.31 0.83 9.84
C ARG A 85 1.00 1.32 10.46
N GLN A 86 0.98 1.52 11.78
CA GLN A 86 2.15 1.90 12.58
C GLN A 86 2.72 0.72 13.35
N ASP A 87 1.85 -0.10 13.91
CA ASP A 87 2.19 -1.30 14.68
C ASP A 87 0.97 -2.19 14.93
N TYR A 88 1.23 -3.29 15.64
CA TYR A 88 0.21 -4.20 16.13
C TYR A 88 0.44 -4.43 17.64
N VAL A 89 -0.43 -3.86 18.46
CA VAL A 89 -0.30 -3.90 19.94
C VAL A 89 -1.63 -4.35 20.55
N ASN A 90 -1.57 -5.29 21.49
CA ASN A 90 -2.73 -5.81 22.22
C ASN A 90 -3.89 -6.27 21.29
N GLY A 91 -3.56 -6.95 20.22
CA GLY A 91 -4.56 -7.48 19.26
C GLY A 91 -5.15 -6.44 18.32
N ARG A 92 -4.61 -5.22 18.26
CA ARG A 92 -5.14 -4.13 17.42
C ARG A 92 -4.04 -3.46 16.59
N TYR A 93 -4.39 -3.10 15.36
CA TYR A 93 -3.53 -2.26 14.54
C TYR A 93 -3.71 -0.79 14.90
N ARG A 94 -2.61 -0.08 15.12
CA ARG A 94 -2.62 1.37 15.07
C ARG A 94 -2.44 1.80 13.63
N VAL A 95 -3.39 2.58 13.12
CA VAL A 95 -3.36 3.09 11.75
C VAL A 95 -2.66 4.45 11.68
N LEU A 96 -2.20 4.80 10.49
CA LEU A 96 -1.62 6.13 10.25
C LEU A 96 -2.66 7.22 10.44
N THR A 97 -2.22 8.32 11.03
CA THR A 97 -3.02 9.54 11.15
C THR A 97 -2.63 10.51 10.04
N TYR A 98 -3.57 10.78 9.16
CA TYR A 98 -3.39 11.76 8.08
C TYR A 98 -3.69 13.19 8.58
N GLY A 99 -3.03 14.17 7.98
CA GLY A 99 -3.18 15.58 8.36
C GLY A 99 -4.40 16.25 7.72
N GLY A 100 -5.07 17.13 8.47
CA GLY A 100 -6.24 17.88 7.97
C GLY A 100 -7.43 16.96 7.66
N THR A 101 -8.02 17.14 6.50
CA THR A 101 -9.20 16.34 6.03
C THR A 101 -8.81 15.10 5.24
N ARG A 102 -7.52 14.76 5.18
CA ARG A 102 -7.02 13.63 4.40
C ARG A 102 -7.34 12.30 5.04
N THR A 103 -7.48 11.29 4.20
CA THR A 103 -7.75 9.90 4.59
C THR A 103 -6.81 8.97 3.83
N PHE A 104 -6.79 7.70 4.16
CA PHE A 104 -6.03 6.70 3.39
C PHE A 104 -6.56 6.52 1.96
N LEU A 105 -7.83 6.89 1.68
CA LEU A 105 -8.40 6.86 0.33
C LEU A 105 -8.03 8.11 -0.49
N GLN A 106 -7.81 9.23 0.19
CA GLN A 106 -7.42 10.52 -0.41
C GLN A 106 -6.25 11.12 0.38
N PRO A 107 -5.05 10.49 0.33
CA PRO A 107 -3.92 10.89 1.17
C PRO A 107 -3.13 12.08 0.63
N LEU A 108 -3.43 12.49 -0.62
CA LEU A 108 -2.73 13.53 -1.36
C LEU A 108 -3.69 14.67 -1.75
N THR A 109 -3.15 15.88 -1.90
CA THR A 109 -3.92 16.98 -2.45
C THR A 109 -4.04 16.84 -3.96
N THR A 110 -5.26 16.97 -4.46
CA THR A 110 -5.59 16.90 -5.88
C THR A 110 -5.99 18.27 -6.43
N MET A 111 -6.01 18.38 -7.76
CA MET A 111 -6.53 19.60 -8.43
C MET A 111 -7.98 19.87 -7.99
N PRO A 112 -8.42 21.14 -8.00
CA PRO A 112 -9.79 21.50 -7.61
C PRO A 112 -10.85 20.65 -8.36
N ASN A 113 -11.87 20.22 -7.62
CA ASN A 113 -12.97 19.38 -8.14
C ASN A 113 -12.55 18.03 -8.71
N THR A 114 -11.37 17.52 -8.32
CA THR A 114 -10.87 16.19 -8.70
C THR A 114 -10.53 15.36 -7.45
N GLN A 115 -10.33 14.07 -7.65
CA GLN A 115 -9.90 13.15 -6.60
C GLN A 115 -8.93 12.11 -7.16
N MET A 116 -8.15 11.49 -6.30
CA MET A 116 -7.37 10.32 -6.65
C MET A 116 -8.31 9.14 -6.96
N LEU A 117 -8.09 8.48 -8.09
CA LEU A 117 -8.84 7.28 -8.48
C LEU A 117 -7.95 6.05 -8.30
N PHE A 118 -8.59 4.93 -8.01
CA PHE A 118 -7.93 3.64 -7.79
C PHE A 118 -8.69 2.52 -8.51
N ASP A 119 -8.00 1.78 -9.35
CA ASP A 119 -8.57 0.60 -10.02
C ASP A 119 -8.26 -0.66 -9.20
N GLN A 120 -9.27 -1.32 -8.67
CA GLN A 120 -9.15 -2.54 -7.87
C GLN A 120 -8.72 -3.78 -8.66
N ARG A 121 -8.78 -3.74 -10.00
CA ARG A 121 -8.37 -4.87 -10.85
C ARG A 121 -6.90 -4.82 -11.22
N THR A 122 -6.38 -3.61 -11.45
CA THR A 122 -5.00 -3.40 -11.89
C THR A 122 -4.09 -2.86 -10.79
N GLY A 123 -4.67 -2.31 -9.72
CA GLY A 123 -3.96 -1.58 -8.68
C GLY A 123 -3.53 -0.18 -9.11
N GLU A 124 -3.88 0.25 -10.31
CA GLU A 124 -3.48 1.53 -10.87
C GLU A 124 -4.07 2.71 -10.10
N ILE A 125 -3.24 3.72 -9.86
CA ILE A 125 -3.64 4.99 -9.27
C ILE A 125 -3.60 6.07 -10.35
N THR A 126 -4.71 6.78 -10.53
CA THR A 126 -4.73 8.03 -11.29
C THR A 126 -4.75 9.20 -10.32
N LEU A 127 -3.70 10.01 -10.33
CA LEU A 127 -3.50 11.13 -9.41
C LEU A 127 -3.44 12.47 -10.17
N PRO A 128 -4.50 13.29 -10.13
CA PRO A 128 -4.45 14.69 -10.57
C PRO A 128 -3.79 15.54 -9.48
N ALA A 129 -2.46 15.59 -9.47
CA ALA A 129 -1.65 16.16 -8.39
C ALA A 129 -1.73 17.68 -8.31
N PHE A 130 -1.80 18.23 -7.10
CA PHE A 130 -1.77 19.66 -6.85
C PHE A 130 -0.98 20.01 -5.59
N GLY A 131 -0.22 21.10 -5.68
CA GLY A 131 0.60 21.60 -4.58
C GLY A 131 1.87 20.77 -4.37
N SER A 132 2.58 21.06 -3.27
CA SER A 132 3.79 20.37 -2.87
C SER A 132 3.50 19.58 -1.59
N MET A 133 3.41 18.26 -1.69
CA MET A 133 3.11 17.40 -0.55
C MET A 133 3.72 16.02 -0.74
N ALA A 134 4.17 15.41 0.35
CA ALA A 134 4.56 14.03 0.42
C ALA A 134 3.62 13.28 1.38
N SER A 135 3.14 12.12 0.99
CA SER A 135 2.24 11.29 1.79
C SER A 135 2.50 9.80 1.56
N VAL A 136 1.73 8.97 2.26
CA VAL A 136 1.80 7.52 2.20
C VAL A 136 0.52 6.97 1.60
N VAL A 137 0.67 6.10 0.60
CA VAL A 137 -0.43 5.30 0.03
C VAL A 137 -0.09 3.84 0.27
N VAL A 138 -1.01 3.07 0.82
CA VAL A 138 -0.80 1.64 1.02
C VAL A 138 -1.82 0.85 0.21
N ILE A 139 -1.29 -0.03 -0.62
CA ILE A 139 -2.07 -0.93 -1.46
C ILE A 139 -1.86 -2.34 -0.93
N ARG A 140 -2.92 -3.10 -0.82
CA ARG A 140 -2.86 -4.52 -0.55
C ARG A 140 -3.27 -5.28 -1.81
N ALA A 141 -2.43 -6.20 -2.27
CA ALA A 141 -2.79 -7.21 -3.25
C ALA A 141 -3.17 -8.48 -2.51
N SER A 142 -4.31 -9.06 -2.86
CA SER A 142 -4.76 -10.35 -2.35
C SER A 142 -4.95 -11.31 -3.52
N ASP A 143 -4.42 -12.51 -3.40
CA ASP A 143 -4.52 -13.58 -4.38
C ASP A 143 -5.60 -14.58 -3.98
N TYR A 144 -6.34 -15.04 -4.97
CA TYR A 144 -7.47 -15.94 -4.80
C TYR A 144 -7.38 -17.09 -5.79
N ARG A 145 -7.56 -18.30 -5.27
CA ARG A 145 -7.59 -19.55 -6.05
C ARG A 145 -8.98 -20.17 -6.01
N TRP A 146 -9.45 -20.64 -7.16
CA TRP A 146 -10.63 -21.46 -7.21
C TRP A 146 -10.32 -22.87 -6.68
N ILE A 147 -10.99 -23.30 -5.64
CA ILE A 147 -10.82 -24.65 -5.06
C ILE A 147 -12.02 -25.52 -5.44
N PRO A 148 -11.89 -26.42 -6.41
CA PRO A 148 -12.99 -27.24 -6.92
C PRO A 148 -13.67 -28.06 -5.83
N SER A 149 -12.91 -28.65 -4.92
CA SER A 149 -13.43 -29.45 -3.82
C SER A 149 -14.30 -28.68 -2.82
N ARG A 150 -14.13 -27.35 -2.75
CA ARG A 150 -14.89 -26.44 -1.90
C ARG A 150 -15.93 -25.63 -2.68
N ASN A 151 -15.93 -25.72 -4.01
CA ASN A 151 -16.77 -24.96 -4.94
C ASN A 151 -16.79 -23.45 -4.64
N ARG A 152 -15.61 -22.89 -4.34
CA ARG A 152 -15.48 -21.46 -4.02
C ARG A 152 -14.08 -20.91 -4.27
N TRP A 153 -14.00 -19.60 -4.44
CA TRP A 153 -12.73 -18.86 -4.37
C TRP A 153 -12.24 -18.79 -2.92
N VAL A 154 -10.98 -19.08 -2.73
CA VAL A 154 -10.31 -19.00 -1.42
C VAL A 154 -9.16 -18.01 -1.52
N LYS A 155 -9.08 -17.07 -0.57
CA LYS A 155 -7.93 -16.19 -0.45
C LYS A 155 -6.72 -17.02 -0.06
N MET A 156 -5.67 -16.99 -0.86
CA MET A 156 -4.44 -17.75 -0.64
C MET A 156 -3.40 -16.93 0.12
N GLY A 157 -3.40 -15.61 -0.07
CA GLY A 157 -2.51 -14.72 0.64
C GLY A 157 -2.80 -13.26 0.43
N SER A 158 -2.00 -12.40 1.01
CA SER A 158 -1.98 -10.98 0.68
C SER A 158 -0.63 -10.34 0.97
N SER A 159 -0.25 -9.40 0.11
CA SER A 159 0.98 -8.62 0.21
C SER A 159 0.68 -7.13 0.24
N PRO A 160 1.25 -6.36 1.16
CA PRO A 160 1.16 -4.92 1.15
C PRO A 160 2.23 -4.31 0.25
N HIS A 161 1.91 -3.19 -0.37
CA HIS A 161 2.85 -2.30 -1.03
C HIS A 161 2.65 -0.88 -0.53
N GLU A 162 3.68 -0.32 0.08
CA GLU A 162 3.64 1.05 0.56
C GLU A 162 4.38 1.96 -0.42
N LEU A 163 3.63 2.90 -0.99
CA LEU A 163 4.18 4.01 -1.76
C LEU A 163 4.47 5.15 -0.79
N ALA A 164 5.74 5.37 -0.53
CA ALA A 164 6.22 6.45 0.31
C ALA A 164 7.60 6.90 -0.16
N PRO A 165 7.95 8.18 -0.05
CA PRO A 165 9.32 8.60 -0.29
C PRO A 165 10.25 7.91 0.72
N PRO A 166 11.43 7.45 0.28
CA PRO A 166 12.36 6.76 1.16
C PRO A 166 12.82 7.67 2.30
N SER A 167 13.13 7.06 3.45
CA SER A 167 13.79 7.74 4.56
C SER A 167 15.26 8.00 4.24
N ILE A 168 15.52 8.87 3.28
CA ILE A 168 16.87 9.34 2.99
C ILE A 168 17.13 10.56 3.87
N LYS A 169 18.23 10.53 4.63
CA LYS A 169 18.81 11.77 5.18
C LYS A 169 18.95 12.74 4.03
N PRO A 170 18.57 14.03 4.18
CA PRO A 170 18.55 14.97 3.07
C PRO A 170 19.98 15.23 2.58
N LEU A 171 20.39 14.57 1.53
CA LEU A 171 21.35 15.11 0.59
C LEU A 171 20.52 16.06 -0.27
N GLY A 172 20.81 17.36 -0.16
CA GLY A 172 20.04 18.48 -0.69
C GLY A 172 19.70 18.44 -2.18
N LEU A 173 18.82 17.55 -2.57
CA LEU A 173 18.21 17.52 -3.88
C LEU A 173 16.93 18.35 -3.85
N ARG A 174 16.99 19.54 -4.44
CA ARG A 174 15.82 20.34 -4.78
C ARG A 174 15.15 19.67 -5.99
N TRP A 175 13.90 19.31 -5.83
CA TRP A 175 13.06 18.84 -6.92
C TRP A 175 12.53 20.05 -7.68
N VAL A 176 12.89 20.14 -8.96
CA VAL A 176 12.35 21.14 -9.88
C VAL A 176 11.66 20.35 -10.99
N CYS A 177 10.36 20.46 -11.06
CA CYS A 177 9.60 20.12 -12.26
C CYS A 177 9.50 21.35 -13.15
#